data_9112a167ca78ef0466ec59f43afdda78
#
_entry.id   9112a167ca78ef0466ec59f43afdda78
#
_cell.length_a   1.000
_cell.length_b   1.000
_cell.length_c   1.000
_cell.angle_alpha   90.00
_cell.angle_beta   90.00
_cell.angle_gamma   90.00
#
_symmetry.space_group_name_H-M   'P 1'
#
loop_
_entity.id
_entity.type
_entity.pdbx_description
1 polymer ?
#
loop_
_entity_poly.entity_id
_entity_poly.type
_entity_poly.pdbx_seq_one_letter_code
_entity_poly.pdbx_strand_id
1 'polypeptide(L)'
;MRPDHTPFVRANLVSVPRVNSSGLSVQSARLAHLEYALGAVPPSLWQQTHLFLEFGVRKGFSINHLANITRTFTWHGFDSFNGLPPATSSDATRRSIHWNSGTYSTHGRLPLVLPNVQLHAGWFNETVYAFLGSVEGQGAPLAFAHFDADLYDSTATVLTLLARSCRLRVGSVLAFDELFGSPAVEQHEWRALNDVARRWGLQFRFLSYMAHEKTAFGRAAVQLTHVEDRCAPDAMG
;
A
#
# COMPACT_ATOMS: atom_id res chain seq x y z
N MET A 1 8.31 -8.97 -21.15
CA MET A 1 6.84 -9.03 -21.45
C MET A 1 6.23 -7.76 -20.90
N ARG A 2 5.31 -7.10 -21.61
CA ARG A 2 4.64 -5.90 -21.05
C ARG A 2 3.74 -6.32 -19.91
N PRO A 3 3.68 -5.56 -18.79
CA PRO A 3 2.89 -5.94 -17.61
C PRO A 3 1.40 -6.18 -17.89
N ASP A 4 0.83 -5.48 -18.86
CA ASP A 4 -0.58 -5.59 -19.27
C ASP A 4 -0.95 -6.86 -20.05
N HIS A 5 0.03 -7.67 -20.42
CA HIS A 5 -0.17 -8.95 -21.14
C HIS A 5 0.21 -10.18 -20.31
N THR A 6 0.40 -10.02 -19.02
CA THR A 6 0.75 -11.13 -18.12
C THR A 6 -0.41 -12.09 -17.89
N PRO A 7 -0.14 -13.35 -17.51
CA PRO A 7 -1.18 -14.28 -17.06
C PRO A 7 -2.02 -13.69 -15.90
N PHE A 8 -1.41 -12.91 -15.02
CA PHE A 8 -2.09 -12.23 -13.92
C PHE A 8 -3.23 -11.33 -14.44
N VAL A 9 -2.95 -10.43 -15.39
CA VAL A 9 -3.96 -9.53 -15.98
C VAL A 9 -5.10 -10.30 -16.63
N ARG A 10 -4.77 -11.36 -17.36
CA ARG A 10 -5.78 -12.22 -18.01
C ARG A 10 -6.67 -12.93 -17.01
N ALA A 11 -6.11 -13.36 -15.87
CA ALA A 11 -6.85 -14.09 -14.86
C ALA A 11 -7.68 -13.18 -13.93
N ASN A 12 -7.20 -11.97 -13.62
CA ASN A 12 -7.74 -11.17 -12.54
C ASN A 12 -8.31 -9.81 -12.97
N LEU A 13 -7.87 -9.24 -14.10
CA LEU A 13 -8.11 -7.84 -14.43
C LEU A 13 -8.87 -7.60 -15.75
N VAL A 14 -9.42 -8.63 -16.38
CA VAL A 14 -10.09 -8.53 -17.72
C VAL A 14 -11.21 -7.49 -17.73
N SER A 15 -12.01 -7.43 -16.65
CA SER A 15 -13.15 -6.51 -16.53
C SER A 15 -12.85 -5.31 -15.64
N VAL A 16 -11.59 -5.14 -15.24
CA VAL A 16 -11.18 -4.07 -14.33
C VAL A 16 -10.79 -2.82 -15.12
N PRO A 17 -11.25 -1.63 -14.73
CA PRO A 17 -10.85 -0.38 -15.38
C PRO A 17 -9.33 -0.21 -15.41
N ARG A 18 -8.77 0.07 -16.60
CA ARG A 18 -7.37 0.41 -16.78
C ARG A 18 -7.19 1.92 -16.75
N VAL A 19 -6.36 2.41 -15.84
CA VAL A 19 -5.97 3.82 -15.83
C VAL A 19 -4.98 4.07 -16.98
N ASN A 20 -5.30 5.02 -17.84
CA ASN A 20 -4.48 5.33 -19.01
C ASN A 20 -3.18 6.01 -18.59
N SER A 21 -2.06 5.44 -19.01
CA SER A 21 -0.71 5.97 -18.77
C SER A 21 -0.02 6.47 -20.04
N SER A 22 -0.72 6.49 -21.18
CA SER A 22 -0.14 6.91 -22.47
C SER A 22 0.33 8.35 -22.44
N GLY A 23 1.56 8.59 -22.87
CA GLY A 23 2.16 9.92 -22.89
C GLY A 23 2.58 10.48 -21.53
N LEU A 24 2.33 9.76 -20.44
CA LEU A 24 2.75 10.19 -19.11
C LEU A 24 4.15 9.66 -18.77
N SER A 25 4.85 10.37 -17.89
CA SER A 25 6.02 9.81 -17.21
C SER A 25 5.57 8.68 -16.26
N VAL A 26 6.51 7.80 -15.86
CA VAL A 26 6.21 6.75 -14.85
C VAL A 26 5.63 7.37 -13.57
N GLN A 27 6.21 8.49 -13.12
CA GLN A 27 5.77 9.20 -11.94
C GLN A 27 4.36 9.78 -12.10
N SER A 28 4.09 10.47 -13.21
CA SER A 28 2.76 11.04 -13.46
C SER A 28 1.68 9.98 -13.60
N ALA A 29 2.00 8.85 -14.24
CA ALA A 29 1.10 7.72 -14.36
C ALA A 29 0.77 7.08 -13.00
N ARG A 30 1.79 6.96 -12.12
CA ARG A 30 1.61 6.52 -10.74
C ARG A 30 0.63 7.42 -9.98
N LEU A 31 0.86 8.74 -10.01
CA LEU A 31 -0.01 9.70 -9.33
C LEU A 31 -1.43 9.66 -9.85
N ALA A 32 -1.63 9.59 -11.17
CA ALA A 32 -2.97 9.46 -11.77
C ALA A 32 -3.70 8.18 -11.32
N HIS A 33 -2.99 7.06 -11.17
CA HIS A 33 -3.57 5.83 -10.64
C HIS A 33 -3.95 5.98 -9.16
N LEU A 34 -3.11 6.61 -8.34
CA LEU A 34 -3.41 6.86 -6.93
C LEU A 34 -4.59 7.81 -6.74
N GLU A 35 -4.71 8.88 -7.56
CA GLU A 35 -5.87 9.76 -7.56
C GLU A 35 -7.16 8.99 -7.88
N TYR A 36 -7.12 8.15 -8.92
CA TYR A 36 -8.27 7.32 -9.30
C TYR A 36 -8.68 6.40 -8.14
N ALA A 37 -7.71 5.72 -7.52
CA ALA A 37 -7.96 4.82 -6.39
C ALA A 37 -8.52 5.57 -5.17
N LEU A 38 -7.96 6.74 -4.85
CA LEU A 38 -8.42 7.59 -3.75
C LEU A 38 -9.85 8.09 -3.99
N GLY A 39 -10.18 8.47 -5.23
CA GLY A 39 -11.53 8.88 -5.63
C GLY A 39 -12.58 7.77 -5.52
N ALA A 40 -12.17 6.51 -5.43
CA ALA A 40 -13.06 5.36 -5.22
C ALA A 40 -13.37 5.06 -3.74
N VAL A 41 -12.78 5.80 -2.80
CA VAL A 41 -13.13 5.72 -1.37
C VAL A 41 -14.59 6.15 -1.20
N PRO A 42 -15.45 5.32 -0.57
CA PRO A 42 -16.85 5.66 -0.37
C PRO A 42 -17.04 6.94 0.47
N PRO A 43 -18.06 7.75 0.20
CA PRO A 43 -18.34 8.97 0.98
C PRO A 43 -18.40 8.74 2.50
N SER A 44 -18.90 7.58 2.95
CA SER A 44 -18.97 7.22 4.35
C SER A 44 -17.61 7.09 5.05
N LEU A 45 -16.54 6.85 4.30
CA LEU A 45 -15.18 6.76 4.83
C LEU A 45 -14.39 8.06 4.72
N TRP A 46 -14.94 9.11 4.12
CA TRP A 46 -14.34 10.44 4.11
C TRP A 46 -14.63 11.19 5.42
N GLN A 47 -14.01 10.72 6.51
CA GLN A 47 -14.14 11.32 7.85
C GLN A 47 -12.76 11.73 8.36
N GLN A 48 -12.64 12.84 9.06
CA GLN A 48 -11.37 13.31 9.63
C GLN A 48 -10.79 12.35 10.67
N THR A 49 -11.61 11.50 11.24
CA THR A 49 -11.22 10.46 12.19
C THR A 49 -10.76 9.16 11.52
N HIS A 50 -10.84 9.08 10.18
CA HIS A 50 -10.41 7.88 9.44
C HIS A 50 -8.96 8.01 8.99
N LEU A 51 -8.32 6.86 8.81
CA LEU A 51 -6.90 6.77 8.47
C LEU A 51 -6.68 6.87 6.97
N PHE A 52 -5.75 7.75 6.58
CA PHE A 52 -5.15 7.85 5.25
C PHE A 52 -3.66 7.59 5.40
N LEU A 53 -3.19 6.47 4.87
CA LEU A 53 -1.86 5.92 5.17
C LEU A 53 -1.03 5.72 3.90
N GLU A 54 0.30 5.87 4.02
CA GLU A 54 1.26 5.46 3.01
C GLU A 54 2.40 4.66 3.65
N PHE A 55 2.71 3.51 3.07
CA PHE A 55 3.79 2.62 3.48
C PHE A 55 4.86 2.57 2.39
N GLY A 56 6.01 3.18 2.67
CA GLY A 56 7.05 3.47 1.70
C GLY A 56 6.96 4.90 1.17
N VAL A 57 7.46 5.86 1.94
CA VAL A 57 7.39 7.31 1.64
C VAL A 57 8.60 7.77 0.83
N ARG A 58 9.79 7.30 1.17
CA ARG A 58 11.07 7.64 0.55
C ARG A 58 11.30 9.15 0.40
N LYS A 59 10.98 9.73 -0.76
CA LYS A 59 11.14 11.16 -1.08
C LYS A 59 9.86 11.97 -0.91
N GLY A 60 8.76 11.38 -0.49
CA GLY A 60 7.50 12.03 -0.20
C GLY A 60 6.69 12.47 -1.42
N PHE A 61 6.98 11.97 -2.63
CA PHE A 61 6.28 12.44 -3.83
C PHE A 61 4.79 12.09 -3.83
N SER A 62 4.45 10.84 -3.55
CA SER A 62 3.07 10.35 -3.55
C SER A 62 2.29 10.90 -2.37
N ILE A 63 2.82 10.81 -1.16
CA ILE A 63 2.12 11.31 0.02
C ILE A 63 1.84 12.81 -0.04
N ASN A 64 2.81 13.63 -0.48
CA ASN A 64 2.59 15.07 -0.66
C ASN A 64 1.54 15.36 -1.74
N HIS A 65 1.52 14.60 -2.82
CA HIS A 65 0.54 14.76 -3.87
C HIS A 65 -0.88 14.45 -3.35
N LEU A 66 -1.06 13.30 -2.69
CA LEU A 66 -2.34 12.89 -2.12
C LEU A 66 -2.80 13.84 -1.01
N ALA A 67 -1.90 14.26 -0.14
CA ALA A 67 -2.18 15.23 0.92
C ALA A 67 -2.54 16.62 0.36
N ASN A 68 -1.95 17.03 -0.78
CA ASN A 68 -2.28 18.31 -1.42
C ASN A 68 -3.71 18.36 -1.98
N ILE A 69 -4.19 17.25 -2.55
CA ILE A 69 -5.56 17.17 -3.08
C ILE A 69 -6.60 16.90 -1.99
N THR A 70 -6.18 16.53 -0.79
CA THR A 70 -7.04 16.22 0.36
C THR A 70 -6.63 17.00 1.61
N ARG A 71 -6.51 18.33 1.49
CA ARG A 71 -5.89 19.21 2.50
C ARG A 71 -6.52 19.18 3.88
N THR A 72 -7.76 18.78 3.99
CA THR A 72 -8.51 18.70 5.26
C THR A 72 -8.28 17.39 6.01
N PHE A 73 -7.60 16.40 5.40
CA PHE A 73 -7.33 15.10 6.00
C PHE A 73 -5.87 14.98 6.39
N THR A 74 -5.61 14.35 7.53
CA THR A 74 -4.25 14.03 7.97
C THR A 74 -3.80 12.74 7.30
N TRP A 75 -2.58 12.77 6.76
CA TRP A 75 -1.90 11.63 6.18
C TRP A 75 -0.79 11.16 7.10
N HIS A 76 -0.67 9.85 7.28
CA HIS A 76 0.42 9.23 8.03
C HIS A 76 1.28 8.41 7.09
N GLY A 77 2.55 8.79 6.98
CA GLY A 77 3.54 8.12 6.13
C GLY A 77 4.54 7.34 6.98
N PHE A 78 4.75 6.08 6.64
CA PHE A 78 5.65 5.16 7.33
C PHE A 78 6.80 4.76 6.41
N ASP A 79 8.03 4.88 6.88
CA ASP A 79 9.23 4.48 6.15
C ASP A 79 10.42 4.33 7.11
N SER A 80 11.30 3.39 6.84
CA SER A 80 12.57 3.29 7.58
C SER A 80 13.53 4.42 7.22
N PHE A 81 13.40 5.01 6.03
CA PHE A 81 14.34 5.93 5.39
C PHE A 81 15.76 5.35 5.23
N ASN A 82 15.93 4.08 5.58
CA ASN A 82 17.16 3.32 5.43
C ASN A 82 17.11 2.30 4.27
N GLY A 83 16.03 2.35 3.48
CA GLY A 83 15.78 1.45 2.36
C GLY A 83 15.24 0.10 2.79
N LEU A 84 15.30 -0.88 1.88
CA LEU A 84 14.76 -2.22 2.12
C LEU A 84 15.53 -2.95 3.24
N PRO A 85 14.83 -3.71 4.10
CA PRO A 85 15.45 -4.46 5.19
C PRO A 85 16.42 -5.53 4.68
N PRO A 86 17.30 -6.08 5.55
CA PRO A 86 18.13 -7.22 5.22
C PRO A 86 17.30 -8.38 4.68
N ALA A 87 17.83 -9.09 3.65
CA ALA A 87 17.18 -10.27 3.11
C ALA A 87 17.22 -11.41 4.12
N THR A 88 16.08 -12.08 4.32
CA THR A 88 16.06 -13.37 5.01
C THR A 88 16.53 -14.47 4.06
N SER A 89 16.96 -15.62 4.59
CA SER A 89 17.48 -16.74 3.79
C SER A 89 16.45 -17.33 2.80
N SER A 90 15.16 -17.09 3.03
CA SER A 90 14.05 -17.58 2.20
C SER A 90 13.73 -16.70 0.98
N ASP A 91 14.41 -15.58 0.79
CA ASP A 91 14.00 -14.52 -0.14
C ASP A 91 14.77 -14.54 -1.47
N ALA A 92 14.81 -15.72 -2.12
CA ALA A 92 15.52 -15.90 -3.40
C ALA A 92 14.96 -15.00 -4.53
N THR A 93 13.69 -14.62 -4.47
CA THR A 93 13.03 -13.80 -5.49
C THR A 93 13.52 -12.35 -5.52
N ARG A 94 13.92 -11.79 -4.37
CA ARG A 94 14.47 -10.42 -4.28
C ARG A 94 15.66 -10.18 -5.19
N ARG A 95 16.58 -11.16 -5.30
CA ARG A 95 17.78 -11.03 -6.13
C ARG A 95 17.45 -10.96 -7.62
N SER A 96 16.42 -11.68 -8.06
CA SER A 96 16.01 -11.70 -9.47
C SER A 96 15.39 -10.38 -9.93
N ILE A 97 14.88 -9.56 -9.00
CA ILE A 97 14.23 -8.28 -9.25
C ILE A 97 15.05 -7.09 -8.70
N HIS A 98 16.30 -7.34 -8.26
CA HIS A 98 17.24 -6.34 -7.76
C HIS A 98 16.77 -5.54 -6.52
N TRP A 99 15.91 -6.11 -5.69
CA TRP A 99 15.46 -5.52 -4.42
C TRP A 99 16.39 -5.90 -3.26
N ASN A 100 17.62 -5.41 -3.31
CA ASN A 100 18.65 -5.69 -2.32
C ASN A 100 18.43 -4.87 -1.04
N SER A 101 19.04 -5.31 0.07
CA SER A 101 19.08 -4.54 1.33
C SER A 101 19.64 -3.13 1.08
N GLY A 102 19.03 -2.12 1.69
CA GLY A 102 19.40 -0.72 1.55
C GLY A 102 19.00 -0.07 0.22
N THR A 103 18.43 -0.83 -0.73
CA THR A 103 17.83 -0.23 -1.93
C THR A 103 16.78 0.80 -1.51
N TYR A 104 16.73 1.93 -2.22
CA TYR A 104 15.85 3.08 -1.95
C TYR A 104 16.18 3.90 -0.69
N SER A 105 17.29 3.63 0.02
CA SER A 105 17.70 4.40 1.20
C SER A 105 17.83 5.90 0.88
N THR A 106 17.36 6.72 1.82
CA THR A 106 17.63 8.16 1.89
C THR A 106 18.68 8.48 2.96
N HIS A 107 19.36 7.43 3.50
CA HIS A 107 20.32 7.53 4.59
C HIS A 107 19.74 8.21 5.83
N GLY A 108 18.52 7.86 6.20
CA GLY A 108 17.80 8.41 7.35
C GLY A 108 17.27 9.84 7.13
N ARG A 109 17.42 10.41 5.95
CA ARG A 109 16.94 11.78 5.67
C ARG A 109 15.45 11.78 5.38
N LEU A 110 14.70 12.52 6.19
CA LEU A 110 13.27 12.71 6.00
C LEU A 110 12.99 13.70 4.86
N PRO A 111 11.98 13.45 4.02
CA PRO A 111 11.56 14.41 3.01
C PRO A 111 10.86 15.63 3.63
N LEU A 112 10.82 16.72 2.91
CA LEU A 112 9.91 17.82 3.21
C LEU A 112 8.49 17.38 2.85
N VAL A 113 7.59 17.55 3.81
CA VAL A 113 6.18 17.18 3.65
C VAL A 113 5.24 18.34 3.97
N LEU A 114 4.01 18.25 3.47
CA LEU A 114 2.97 19.22 3.73
C LEU A 114 2.54 19.22 5.21
N PRO A 115 1.95 20.34 5.72
CA PRO A 115 1.57 20.43 7.14
C PRO A 115 0.55 19.39 7.61
N ASN A 116 -0.23 18.83 6.70
CA ASN A 116 -1.19 17.75 6.97
C ASN A 116 -0.62 16.34 6.77
N VAL A 117 0.72 16.20 6.74
CA VAL A 117 1.42 14.91 6.67
C VAL A 117 2.26 14.72 7.92
N GLN A 118 2.11 13.57 8.57
CA GLN A 118 2.94 13.13 9.69
C GLN A 118 3.78 11.93 9.25
N LEU A 119 5.10 11.98 9.50
CA LEU A 119 6.04 10.92 9.17
C LEU A 119 6.38 10.09 10.41
N HIS A 120 6.35 8.77 10.25
CA HIS A 120 6.73 7.78 11.24
C HIS A 120 7.99 7.05 10.76
N ALA A 121 9.16 7.52 11.23
CA ALA A 121 10.46 6.99 10.82
C ALA A 121 10.83 5.73 11.60
N GLY A 122 11.02 4.61 10.91
CA GLY A 122 11.40 3.32 11.49
C GLY A 122 10.77 2.14 10.73
N TRP A 123 11.04 0.93 11.20
CA TRP A 123 10.48 -0.27 10.60
C TRP A 123 8.98 -0.42 10.87
N PHE A 124 8.22 -0.97 9.92
CA PHE A 124 6.76 -1.07 10.00
C PHE A 124 6.27 -1.85 11.22
N ASN A 125 6.97 -2.93 11.59
CA ASN A 125 6.61 -3.72 12.78
C ASN A 125 6.65 -2.91 14.08
N GLU A 126 7.42 -1.84 14.14
CA GLU A 126 7.55 -0.97 15.30
C GLU A 126 6.63 0.24 15.18
N THR A 127 6.78 1.00 14.09
CA THR A 127 6.11 2.30 13.94
C THR A 127 4.61 2.17 13.68
N VAL A 128 4.17 1.21 12.85
CA VAL A 128 2.74 0.98 12.61
C VAL A 128 2.08 0.43 13.86
N TYR A 129 2.73 -0.51 14.56
CA TYR A 129 2.22 -1.03 15.82
C TYR A 129 2.03 0.07 16.86
N ALA A 130 3.04 0.90 17.09
CA ALA A 130 2.98 2.01 18.04
C ALA A 130 1.90 3.04 17.66
N PHE A 131 1.80 3.38 16.37
CA PHE A 131 0.79 4.30 15.86
C PHE A 131 -0.63 3.79 16.08
N LEU A 132 -0.91 2.53 15.75
CA LEU A 132 -2.26 1.95 15.90
C LEU A 132 -2.71 1.87 17.37
N GLY A 133 -1.76 1.85 18.32
CA GLY A 133 -2.01 1.95 19.76
C GLY A 133 -2.08 3.38 20.30
N SER A 134 -1.69 4.39 19.51
CA SER A 134 -1.73 5.80 19.93
C SER A 134 -3.16 6.35 19.90
N VAL A 135 -3.35 7.53 20.51
CA VAL A 135 -4.65 8.23 20.54
C VAL A 135 -5.17 8.50 19.11
N GLU A 136 -4.27 8.86 18.19
CA GLU A 136 -4.63 9.15 16.79
C GLU A 136 -5.02 7.88 16.00
N GLY A 137 -4.31 6.79 16.21
CA GLY A 137 -4.55 5.51 15.52
C GLY A 137 -5.62 4.65 16.19
N GLN A 138 -5.90 4.86 17.49
CA GLN A 138 -6.76 3.99 18.26
C GLN A 138 -8.23 4.07 17.82
N GLY A 139 -8.79 2.92 17.39
CA GLY A 139 -10.19 2.83 16.98
C GLY A 139 -10.49 3.41 15.59
N ALA A 140 -9.59 4.19 14.99
CA ALA A 140 -9.81 4.88 13.73
C ALA A 140 -9.88 3.89 12.55
N PRO A 141 -10.99 3.85 11.76
CA PRO A 141 -11.09 2.98 10.60
C PRO A 141 -10.17 3.44 9.46
N LEU A 142 -9.70 2.49 8.63
CA LEU A 142 -8.96 2.80 7.42
C LEU A 142 -9.89 3.24 6.30
N ALA A 143 -9.66 4.42 5.73
CA ALA A 143 -10.28 4.87 4.50
C ALA A 143 -9.43 4.47 3.28
N PHE A 144 -8.16 4.81 3.30
CA PHE A 144 -7.23 4.60 2.19
C PHE A 144 -5.84 4.22 2.69
N ALA A 145 -5.20 3.27 2.01
CA ALA A 145 -3.79 2.97 2.20
C ALA A 145 -3.08 2.79 0.86
N HIS A 146 -1.92 3.43 0.71
CA HIS A 146 -0.99 3.21 -0.38
C HIS A 146 0.17 2.33 0.11
N PHE A 147 0.38 1.21 -0.58
CA PHE A 147 1.48 0.28 -0.35
C PHE A 147 2.52 0.46 -1.47
N ASP A 148 3.69 0.92 -1.11
CA ASP A 148 4.93 1.00 -1.89
C ASP A 148 6.03 0.36 -1.00
N ALA A 149 5.71 -0.86 -0.53
CA ALA A 149 6.48 -1.57 0.49
C ALA A 149 7.38 -2.65 -0.11
N ASP A 150 7.26 -2.86 -1.43
CA ASP A 150 8.00 -3.79 -2.27
C ASP A 150 7.87 -5.27 -1.82
N LEU A 151 8.14 -5.58 -0.56
CA LEU A 151 8.39 -6.93 -0.06
C LEU A 151 7.16 -7.59 0.55
N TYR A 152 7.13 -8.92 0.42
CA TYR A 152 6.13 -9.76 1.08
C TYR A 152 6.04 -9.50 2.59
N ASP A 153 7.18 -9.59 3.29
CA ASP A 153 7.19 -9.45 4.76
C ASP A 153 6.74 -8.05 5.21
N SER A 154 7.16 -7.01 4.49
CA SER A 154 6.75 -5.62 4.76
C SER A 154 5.24 -5.45 4.61
N THR A 155 4.70 -5.86 3.47
CA THR A 155 3.27 -5.75 3.15
C THR A 155 2.41 -6.63 4.07
N ALA A 156 2.83 -7.89 4.30
CA ALA A 156 2.12 -8.81 5.19
C ALA A 156 2.10 -8.32 6.64
N THR A 157 3.19 -7.73 7.13
CA THR A 157 3.27 -7.12 8.46
C THR A 157 2.23 -6.01 8.61
N VAL A 158 2.22 -5.06 7.69
CA VAL A 158 1.27 -3.93 7.74
C VAL A 158 -0.18 -4.40 7.64
N LEU A 159 -0.51 -5.23 6.65
CA LEU A 159 -1.87 -5.75 6.47
C LEU A 159 -2.34 -6.54 7.71
N THR A 160 -1.44 -7.34 8.31
CA THR A 160 -1.75 -8.09 9.54
C THR A 160 -2.02 -7.16 10.72
N LEU A 161 -1.21 -6.12 10.90
CA LEU A 161 -1.42 -5.14 11.97
C LEU A 161 -2.74 -4.40 11.79
N LEU A 162 -3.08 -3.96 10.58
CA LEU A 162 -4.35 -3.30 10.27
C LEU A 162 -5.56 -4.23 10.50
N ALA A 163 -5.47 -5.49 10.10
CA ALA A 163 -6.51 -6.48 10.30
C ALA A 163 -6.69 -6.80 11.79
N ARG A 164 -5.61 -7.12 12.49
CA ARG A 164 -5.61 -7.47 13.93
C ARG A 164 -6.15 -6.33 14.80
N SER A 165 -5.82 -5.09 14.49
CA SER A 165 -6.27 -3.91 15.22
C SER A 165 -7.63 -3.39 14.77
N CYS A 166 -8.33 -4.13 13.89
CA CYS A 166 -9.67 -3.79 13.42
C CYS A 166 -9.77 -2.43 12.72
N ARG A 167 -8.78 -2.10 11.90
CA ARG A 167 -8.81 -0.85 11.12
C ARG A 167 -9.49 -1.05 9.77
N LEU A 168 -9.43 -2.27 9.22
CA LEU A 168 -10.04 -2.58 7.93
C LEU A 168 -11.57 -2.58 8.02
N ARG A 169 -12.21 -1.97 7.02
CA ARG A 169 -13.68 -1.88 6.90
C ARG A 169 -14.11 -2.22 5.48
N VAL A 170 -15.34 -2.65 5.33
CA VAL A 170 -15.97 -2.70 4.00
C VAL A 170 -15.92 -1.30 3.40
N GLY A 171 -15.41 -1.19 2.18
CA GLY A 171 -15.18 0.07 1.51
C GLY A 171 -13.75 0.62 1.62
N SER A 172 -12.91 0.17 2.57
CA SER A 172 -11.49 0.54 2.62
C SER A 172 -10.81 0.26 1.28
N VAL A 173 -10.01 1.21 0.79
CA VAL A 173 -9.29 1.12 -0.48
C VAL A 173 -7.81 0.93 -0.21
N LEU A 174 -7.22 -0.09 -0.84
CA LEU A 174 -5.80 -0.42 -0.77
C LEU A 174 -5.21 -0.29 -2.17
N ALA A 175 -4.26 0.61 -2.37
CA ALA A 175 -3.54 0.80 -3.63
C ALA A 175 -2.11 0.26 -3.50
N PHE A 176 -1.66 -0.52 -4.47
CA PHE A 176 -0.37 -1.20 -4.48
C PHE A 176 0.47 -0.74 -5.66
N ASP A 177 1.76 -0.49 -5.42
CA ASP A 177 2.67 0.02 -6.46
C ASP A 177 3.28 -1.10 -7.32
N GLU A 178 3.54 -2.29 -6.76
CA GLU A 178 4.11 -3.44 -7.45
C GLU A 178 3.28 -4.72 -7.31
N LEU A 179 1.97 -4.67 -7.56
CA LEU A 179 1.09 -5.81 -7.30
C LEU A 179 1.29 -6.98 -8.26
N PHE A 180 1.61 -6.70 -9.53
CA PHE A 180 1.73 -7.73 -10.55
C PHE A 180 2.83 -7.42 -11.57
N GLY A 181 3.15 -8.39 -12.44
CA GLY A 181 4.15 -8.17 -13.50
C GLY A 181 4.87 -9.44 -13.90
N SER A 182 5.83 -9.88 -13.14
CA SER A 182 6.49 -11.18 -13.31
C SER A 182 6.13 -12.11 -12.15
N PRO A 183 6.30 -13.44 -12.31
CA PRO A 183 6.08 -14.38 -11.21
C PRO A 183 6.89 -14.05 -9.94
N ALA A 184 8.06 -13.42 -10.08
CA ALA A 184 8.88 -13.01 -8.94
C ALA A 184 8.24 -11.81 -8.20
N VAL A 185 7.73 -10.81 -8.92
CA VAL A 185 7.02 -9.66 -8.33
C VAL A 185 5.76 -10.11 -7.61
N GLU A 186 5.00 -11.03 -8.20
CA GLU A 186 3.76 -11.56 -7.62
C GLU A 186 3.96 -12.36 -6.32
N GLN A 187 5.21 -12.74 -5.98
CA GLN A 187 5.55 -13.35 -4.68
C GLN A 187 5.64 -12.34 -3.53
N HIS A 188 5.49 -11.06 -3.78
CA HIS A 188 5.61 -10.00 -2.79
C HIS A 188 4.23 -9.42 -2.41
N GLU A 189 3.85 -8.24 -2.85
CA GLU A 189 2.62 -7.57 -2.42
C GLU A 189 1.35 -8.38 -2.72
N TRP A 190 1.26 -8.99 -3.93
CA TRP A 190 0.11 -9.82 -4.28
C TRP A 190 -0.04 -11.03 -3.38
N ARG A 191 1.05 -11.76 -3.14
CA ARG A 191 1.04 -12.90 -2.23
C ARG A 191 0.67 -12.48 -0.81
N ALA A 192 1.23 -11.37 -0.32
CA ALA A 192 0.93 -10.84 1.01
C ALA A 192 -0.56 -10.50 1.17
N LEU A 193 -1.15 -9.80 0.18
CA LEU A 193 -2.57 -9.48 0.17
C LEU A 193 -3.43 -10.75 0.25
N ASN A 194 -3.14 -11.78 -0.57
CA ASN A 194 -3.92 -13.01 -0.57
C ASN A 194 -3.77 -13.81 0.72
N ASP A 195 -2.56 -13.92 1.26
CA ASP A 195 -2.30 -14.68 2.47
C ASP A 195 -2.99 -14.05 3.68
N VAL A 196 -2.93 -12.72 3.80
CA VAL A 196 -3.61 -11.99 4.87
C VAL A 196 -5.13 -12.02 4.66
N ALA A 197 -5.62 -11.84 3.42
CA ALA A 197 -7.05 -11.91 3.14
C ALA A 197 -7.64 -13.26 3.52
N ARG A 198 -7.00 -14.36 3.16
CA ARG A 198 -7.44 -15.71 3.58
C ARG A 198 -7.40 -15.90 5.09
N ARG A 199 -6.34 -15.43 5.75
CA ARG A 199 -6.18 -15.59 7.19
C ARG A 199 -7.22 -14.82 8.00
N TRP A 200 -7.59 -13.61 7.53
CA TRP A 200 -8.46 -12.68 8.25
C TRP A 200 -9.89 -12.62 7.68
N GLY A 201 -10.25 -13.51 6.75
CA GLY A 201 -11.60 -13.53 6.17
C GLY A 201 -11.94 -12.27 5.40
N LEU A 202 -10.96 -11.66 4.72
CA LEU A 202 -11.19 -10.47 3.90
C LEU A 202 -11.58 -10.89 2.47
N GLN A 203 -12.54 -10.19 1.89
CA GLN A 203 -12.79 -10.25 0.45
C GLN A 203 -12.61 -8.86 -0.15
N PHE A 204 -12.16 -8.82 -1.38
CA PHE A 204 -11.93 -7.58 -2.11
C PHE A 204 -12.30 -7.72 -3.58
N ARG A 205 -12.53 -6.58 -4.21
CA ARG A 205 -12.64 -6.46 -5.66
C ARG A 205 -11.58 -5.51 -6.20
N PHE A 206 -11.10 -5.75 -7.40
CA PHE A 206 -10.25 -4.79 -8.08
C PHE A 206 -11.07 -3.57 -8.50
N LEU A 207 -10.52 -2.37 -8.24
CA LEU A 207 -11.10 -1.09 -8.66
C LEU A 207 -10.50 -0.61 -9.97
N SER A 208 -9.19 -0.73 -10.07
CA SER A 208 -8.42 -0.26 -11.22
C SER A 208 -7.07 -0.95 -11.28
N TYR A 209 -6.45 -0.88 -12.45
CA TYR A 209 -5.05 -1.22 -12.60
C TYR A 209 -4.34 -0.26 -13.54
N MET A 210 -3.02 -0.19 -13.45
CA MET A 210 -2.17 0.56 -14.35
C MET A 210 -0.89 -0.23 -14.62
N ALA A 211 -0.58 -0.37 -15.91
CA ALA A 211 0.67 -0.93 -16.38
C ALA A 211 1.36 0.12 -17.27
N HIS A 212 2.62 0.42 -16.98
CA HIS A 212 3.39 1.39 -17.72
C HIS A 212 4.45 0.68 -18.56
N GLU A 213 4.60 1.07 -19.82
CA GLU A 213 5.50 0.41 -20.78
C GLU A 213 6.99 0.40 -20.38
N LYS A 214 7.39 1.34 -19.52
CA LYS A 214 8.77 1.50 -19.02
C LYS A 214 9.01 0.80 -17.67
N THR A 215 8.03 0.09 -17.13
CA THR A 215 8.17 -0.65 -15.87
C THR A 215 7.95 -2.15 -16.08
N ALA A 216 8.60 -2.96 -15.25
CA ALA A 216 8.42 -4.42 -15.26
C ALA A 216 7.23 -4.87 -14.40
N PHE A 217 6.62 -3.96 -13.65
CA PHE A 217 5.54 -4.21 -12.71
C PHE A 217 4.33 -3.32 -12.99
N GLY A 218 3.18 -3.78 -12.54
CA GLY A 218 1.92 -3.07 -12.64
C GLY A 218 1.31 -2.80 -11.27
N ARG A 219 0.57 -1.71 -11.23
CA ARG A 219 -0.13 -1.19 -10.07
C ARG A 219 -1.57 -1.61 -10.10
N ALA A 220 -2.15 -1.88 -8.95
CA ALA A 220 -3.59 -2.08 -8.87
C ALA A 220 -4.15 -1.55 -7.55
N ALA A 221 -5.40 -1.18 -7.57
CA ALA A 221 -6.15 -0.81 -6.38
C ALA A 221 -7.29 -1.80 -6.16
N VAL A 222 -7.51 -2.14 -4.90
CA VAL A 222 -8.61 -3.00 -4.47
C VAL A 222 -9.46 -2.29 -3.42
N GLN A 223 -10.73 -2.67 -3.34
CA GLN A 223 -11.64 -2.24 -2.30
C GLN A 223 -12.13 -3.46 -1.53
N LEU A 224 -12.10 -3.38 -0.20
CA LEU A 224 -12.64 -4.44 0.64
C LEU A 224 -14.16 -4.50 0.50
N THR A 225 -14.66 -5.69 0.20
CA THR A 225 -16.11 -5.97 0.03
C THR A 225 -16.68 -6.76 1.20
N HIS A 226 -15.81 -7.47 1.94
CA HIS A 226 -16.16 -8.16 3.16
C HIS A 226 -14.98 -8.13 4.12
N VAL A 227 -15.26 -7.94 5.39
CA VAL A 227 -14.31 -8.02 6.51
C VAL A 227 -14.98 -8.85 7.59
N GLU A 228 -14.40 -10.03 7.86
CA GLU A 228 -14.91 -10.88 8.94
C GLU A 228 -14.59 -10.23 10.30
N ASP A 229 -15.58 -10.21 11.19
CA ASP A 229 -15.36 -9.68 12.54
C ASP A 229 -14.56 -10.68 13.38
N ARG A 230 -13.25 -10.58 13.30
CA ARG A 230 -12.28 -11.34 14.10
C ARG A 230 -11.54 -10.45 15.08
N CYS A 231 -12.11 -9.31 15.37
CA CYS A 231 -11.53 -8.35 16.28
C CYS A 231 -11.55 -8.88 17.72
N ALA A 232 -10.39 -9.31 18.23
CA ALA A 232 -10.23 -9.54 19.64
C ALA A 232 -10.03 -8.17 20.33
N PRO A 233 -10.89 -7.76 21.26
CA PRO A 233 -10.74 -6.49 21.98
C PRO A 233 -9.47 -6.38 22.82
N ASP A 234 -8.77 -7.49 23.06
CA ASP A 234 -7.68 -7.57 24.05
C ASP A 234 -6.29 -7.90 23.47
N ALA A 235 -6.04 -7.66 22.19
CA ALA A 235 -4.79 -8.10 21.55
C ALA A 235 -3.65 -7.06 21.54
N MET A 236 -3.78 -5.96 22.30
CA MET A 236 -2.72 -4.95 22.52
C MET A 236 -2.43 -4.78 24.02
N GLY A 237 -2.22 -5.91 24.70
CA GLY A 237 -1.65 -5.96 26.04
C GLY A 237 -0.20 -6.35 25.98
#